data_71ddd2b86cfd182835a3a7949b7ac6c8
#
_entry.id   71ddd2b86cfd182835a3a7949b7ac6c8
#
_cell.length_a   1.000
_cell.length_b   1.000
_cell.length_c   1.000
_cell.angle_alpha   90.00
_cell.angle_beta   90.00
_cell.angle_gamma   90.00
#
_symmetry.space_group_name_H-M   'P 1'
#
loop_
_entity.id
_entity.type
_entity.pdbx_description
1 polymer ?
#
loop_
_entity_poly.entity_id
_entity_poly.type
_entity_poly.pdbx_seq_one_letter_code
_entity_poly.pdbx_strand_id
1 'polypeptide(L)'
;MSALRVHVDGIGLFGPGMAGWTLAREVLTGQAPFELATVQLPPVNALPPAERRRVGVAIKLAMATGFEAARHAGADAAQLNTVFSSTGGDCDNCHNILETLASSDRAVSPTRFHNSVHNAPAGYWSIATGCMAASTSLCAFDATFAAGLLEATVQAVSTGQPCLLIAFDTAYPEPLYALRQIPYAMGVGLLLNPHKTAASCASLSIEPSSAVATPMDDPALEDLRQRIPAARSLPLLQRLARGGTGSVVIDYLGAPNLAIEVTP
;
A
#
# COMPACT_ATOMS: atom_id res chain seq x y z
N MET A 1 -19.74 13.04 -14.09
CA MET A 1 -19.40 13.10 -12.65
C MET A 1 -18.21 14.05 -12.52
N SER A 2 -18.18 14.92 -11.50
CA SER A 2 -16.99 15.75 -11.26
C SER A 2 -15.84 14.85 -10.79
N ALA A 3 -14.61 15.11 -11.28
CA ALA A 3 -13.42 14.39 -10.84
C ALA A 3 -13.20 14.59 -9.32
N LEU A 4 -12.76 13.53 -8.64
CA LEU A 4 -12.34 13.62 -7.24
C LEU A 4 -10.95 14.26 -7.17
N ARG A 5 -10.78 15.26 -6.29
CA ARG A 5 -9.51 15.99 -6.16
C ARG A 5 -8.96 15.89 -4.75
N VAL A 6 -7.66 15.55 -4.67
CA VAL A 6 -6.88 15.53 -3.43
C VAL A 6 -5.45 15.95 -3.71
N HIS A 7 -4.70 16.21 -2.63
CA HIS A 7 -3.28 16.53 -2.67
C HIS A 7 -2.48 15.42 -1.98
N VAL A 8 -1.31 15.09 -2.51
CA VAL A 8 -0.39 14.12 -1.90
C VAL A 8 0.59 14.88 -1.03
N ASP A 9 0.48 14.71 0.28
CA ASP A 9 1.37 15.35 1.26
C ASP A 9 2.54 14.45 1.65
N GLY A 10 2.37 13.12 1.58
CA GLY A 10 3.40 12.18 1.96
C GLY A 10 3.35 10.89 1.16
N ILE A 11 4.53 10.31 0.90
CA ILE A 11 4.71 9.06 0.16
C ILE A 11 5.62 8.14 0.97
N GLY A 12 5.25 6.86 1.03
CA GLY A 12 6.07 5.78 1.55
C GLY A 12 6.08 4.61 0.58
N LEU A 13 7.22 3.94 0.41
CA LEU A 13 7.35 2.79 -0.47
C LEU A 13 8.38 1.81 0.06
N PHE A 14 7.97 0.55 0.21
CA PHE A 14 8.86 -0.57 0.44
C PHE A 14 8.49 -1.71 -0.49
N GLY A 15 9.44 -2.12 -1.32
CA GLY A 15 9.25 -3.18 -2.29
C GLY A 15 10.57 -3.81 -2.73
N PRO A 16 10.54 -4.77 -3.65
CA PRO A 16 11.75 -5.39 -4.17
C PRO A 16 12.70 -4.33 -4.74
N GLY A 17 13.94 -4.29 -4.24
CA GLY A 17 14.94 -3.31 -4.68
C GLY A 17 14.66 -1.85 -4.34
N MET A 18 13.55 -1.57 -3.62
CA MET A 18 13.11 -0.21 -3.27
C MET A 18 12.83 -0.13 -1.77
N ALA A 19 13.87 0.18 -0.98
CA ALA A 19 13.81 0.28 0.48
C ALA A 19 13.59 1.74 0.93
N GLY A 20 12.36 2.23 0.80
CA GLY A 20 11.95 3.59 1.11
C GLY A 20 11.79 4.48 -0.11
N TRP A 21 11.01 5.56 0.05
CA TRP A 21 10.65 6.47 -1.04
C TRP A 21 11.85 7.17 -1.69
N THR A 22 12.88 7.52 -0.91
CA THR A 22 14.06 8.19 -1.45
C THR A 22 14.75 7.35 -2.53
N LEU A 23 15.07 6.08 -2.23
CA LEU A 23 15.67 5.16 -3.19
C LEU A 23 14.70 4.84 -4.33
N ALA A 24 13.44 4.59 -4.01
CA ALA A 24 12.42 4.31 -5.01
C ALA A 24 12.27 5.45 -6.03
N ARG A 25 12.35 6.70 -5.58
CA ARG A 25 12.32 7.87 -6.46
C ARG A 25 13.49 7.89 -7.44
N GLU A 26 14.68 7.57 -6.99
CA GLU A 26 15.87 7.48 -7.87
C GLU A 26 15.70 6.38 -8.92
N VAL A 27 15.21 5.21 -8.53
CA VAL A 27 14.92 4.10 -9.45
C VAL A 27 13.81 4.50 -10.44
N LEU A 28 12.70 5.03 -9.97
CA LEU A 28 11.54 5.38 -10.81
C LEU A 28 11.82 6.54 -11.77
N THR A 29 12.81 7.37 -11.48
CA THR A 29 13.28 8.45 -12.39
C THR A 29 14.44 8.04 -13.29
N GLY A 30 14.97 6.81 -13.12
CA GLY A 30 16.12 6.32 -13.88
C GLY A 30 17.47 6.90 -13.43
N GLN A 31 17.53 7.52 -12.25
CA GLN A 31 18.76 8.03 -11.63
C GLN A 31 19.59 6.90 -11.01
N ALA A 32 18.92 5.81 -10.59
CA ALA A 32 19.54 4.58 -10.16
C ALA A 32 18.96 3.40 -10.95
N PRO A 33 19.76 2.35 -11.25
CA PRO A 33 19.24 1.14 -11.89
C PRO A 33 18.29 0.42 -10.95
N PHE A 34 17.26 -0.24 -11.51
CA PHE A 34 16.45 -1.17 -10.75
C PHE A 34 17.17 -2.51 -10.58
N GLU A 35 17.41 -2.90 -9.35
CA GLU A 35 17.98 -4.21 -8.99
C GLU A 35 16.99 -4.97 -8.14
N LEU A 36 16.52 -6.12 -8.64
CA LEU A 36 15.59 -6.96 -7.91
C LEU A 36 16.26 -7.54 -6.67
N ALA A 37 15.78 -7.13 -5.49
CA ALA A 37 16.29 -7.61 -4.20
C ALA A 37 15.13 -7.82 -3.22
N THR A 38 15.31 -8.70 -2.25
CA THR A 38 14.33 -8.91 -1.18
C THR A 38 14.10 -7.62 -0.41
N VAL A 39 12.83 -7.28 -0.16
CA VAL A 39 12.46 -6.08 0.59
C VAL A 39 13.09 -6.07 1.99
N GLN A 40 13.74 -4.96 2.33
CA GLN A 40 14.31 -4.72 3.64
C GLN A 40 13.37 -3.81 4.43
N LEU A 41 12.80 -4.32 5.52
CA LEU A 41 11.87 -3.56 6.35
C LEU A 41 12.56 -3.06 7.62
N PRO A 42 12.35 -1.79 8.01
CA PRO A 42 12.86 -1.29 9.28
C PRO A 42 12.17 -1.99 10.45
N PRO A 43 12.82 -2.04 11.63
CA PRO A 43 12.20 -2.59 12.82
C PRO A 43 11.01 -1.74 13.28
N VAL A 44 9.93 -2.39 13.72
CA VAL A 44 8.69 -1.72 14.15
C VAL A 44 8.84 -1.23 15.60
N ASN A 45 9.69 -0.23 15.82
CA ASN A 45 10.02 0.26 17.17
C ASN A 45 8.85 0.96 17.88
N ALA A 46 7.85 1.43 17.14
CA ALA A 46 6.65 2.04 17.68
C ALA A 46 5.75 1.03 18.43
N LEU A 47 5.88 -0.27 18.16
CA LEU A 47 5.15 -1.30 18.90
C LEU A 47 5.81 -1.64 20.24
N PRO A 48 5.01 -1.92 21.30
CA PRO A 48 5.52 -2.50 22.53
C PRO A 48 6.32 -3.79 22.26
N PRO A 49 7.33 -4.13 23.05
CA PRO A 49 8.20 -5.30 22.81
C PRO A 49 7.45 -6.64 22.69
N ALA A 50 6.35 -6.81 23.44
CA ALA A 50 5.52 -8.01 23.36
C ALA A 50 4.82 -8.14 22.02
N GLU A 51 4.23 -7.04 21.51
CA GLU A 51 3.54 -6.99 20.24
C GLU A 51 4.52 -7.09 19.06
N ARG A 52 5.69 -6.45 19.16
CA ARG A 52 6.74 -6.50 18.14
C ARG A 52 7.18 -7.93 17.79
N ARG A 53 7.16 -8.85 18.76
CA ARG A 53 7.51 -10.26 18.54
C ARG A 53 6.41 -11.06 17.84
N ARG A 54 5.19 -10.54 17.80
CA ARG A 54 4.00 -11.24 17.24
C ARG A 54 3.72 -10.90 15.79
N VAL A 55 4.31 -9.79 15.28
CA VAL A 55 3.96 -9.27 13.95
C VAL A 55 4.71 -9.98 12.83
N GLY A 56 3.94 -10.43 11.82
CA GLY A 56 4.42 -10.98 10.55
C GLY A 56 4.86 -9.91 9.55
N VAL A 57 5.20 -10.35 8.34
CA VAL A 57 5.68 -9.48 7.26
C VAL A 57 4.62 -8.46 6.85
N ALA A 58 3.36 -8.87 6.73
CA ALA A 58 2.25 -8.01 6.32
C ALA A 58 2.12 -6.77 7.24
N ILE A 59 2.12 -7.00 8.56
CA ILE A 59 2.02 -5.92 9.55
C ILE A 59 3.26 -5.02 9.50
N LYS A 60 4.47 -5.61 9.45
CA LYS A 60 5.72 -4.85 9.37
C LYS A 60 5.78 -3.96 8.13
N LEU A 61 5.36 -4.49 6.99
CA LEU A 61 5.32 -3.79 5.70
C LEU A 61 4.33 -2.62 5.75
N ALA A 62 3.10 -2.88 6.18
CA ALA A 62 2.07 -1.84 6.31
C ALA A 62 2.51 -0.70 7.24
N MET A 63 3.14 -1.05 8.38
CA MET A 63 3.65 -0.05 9.32
C MET A 63 4.83 0.74 8.76
N ALA A 64 5.81 0.07 8.14
CA ALA A 64 6.97 0.75 7.54
C ALA A 64 6.51 1.78 6.50
N THR A 65 5.60 1.37 5.63
CA THR A 65 5.05 2.18 4.54
C THR A 65 4.23 3.36 5.06
N GLY A 66 3.33 3.10 6.02
CA GLY A 66 2.49 4.14 6.62
C GLY A 66 3.29 5.16 7.41
N PHE A 67 4.25 4.72 8.23
CA PHE A 67 5.11 5.64 8.99
C PHE A 67 6.05 6.45 8.09
N GLU A 68 6.51 5.90 6.97
CA GLU A 68 7.29 6.66 6.02
C GLU A 68 6.47 7.78 5.39
N ALA A 69 5.24 7.48 4.93
CA ALA A 69 4.35 8.47 4.35
C ALA A 69 3.97 9.58 5.35
N ALA A 70 3.61 9.21 6.58
CA ALA A 70 3.29 10.18 7.63
C ALA A 70 4.49 11.09 7.97
N ARG A 71 5.69 10.50 8.08
CA ARG A 71 6.94 11.24 8.35
C ARG A 71 7.32 12.16 7.20
N HIS A 72 7.17 11.70 5.94
CA HIS A 72 7.42 12.52 4.75
C HIS A 72 6.54 13.77 4.72
N ALA A 73 5.29 13.64 5.17
CA ALA A 73 4.35 14.76 5.29
C ALA A 73 4.55 15.62 6.55
N GLY A 74 5.36 15.19 7.52
CA GLY A 74 5.42 15.81 8.85
C GLY A 74 4.12 15.69 9.65
N ALA A 75 3.29 14.67 9.35
CA ALA A 75 1.99 14.47 9.95
C ALA A 75 2.05 13.60 11.21
N ASP A 76 1.18 13.89 12.19
CA ASP A 76 1.01 13.05 13.37
C ASP A 76 0.16 11.81 13.03
N ALA A 77 0.80 10.64 13.02
CA ALA A 77 0.15 9.36 12.71
C ALA A 77 -1.03 9.02 13.64
N ALA A 78 -1.06 9.59 14.86
CA ALA A 78 -2.14 9.38 15.82
C ALA A 78 -3.46 10.10 15.44
N GLN A 79 -3.42 11.03 14.49
CA GLN A 79 -4.56 11.86 14.09
C GLN A 79 -5.11 11.51 12.70
N LEU A 80 -4.51 10.52 12.00
CA LEU A 80 -4.87 10.23 10.61
C LEU A 80 -6.00 9.21 10.49
N ASN A 81 -7.03 9.53 9.70
CA ASN A 81 -7.89 8.51 9.14
C ASN A 81 -7.04 7.58 8.25
N THR A 82 -7.35 6.28 8.24
CA THR A 82 -6.55 5.29 7.53
C THR A 82 -7.39 4.38 6.65
N VAL A 83 -6.87 4.05 5.47
CA VAL A 83 -7.39 3.00 4.61
C VAL A 83 -6.28 1.98 4.38
N PHE A 84 -6.47 0.76 4.88
CA PHE A 84 -5.61 -0.37 4.62
C PHE A 84 -6.18 -1.17 3.46
N SER A 85 -5.41 -1.39 2.40
CA SER A 85 -5.83 -2.19 1.27
C SER A 85 -4.82 -3.29 0.95
N SER A 86 -5.30 -4.53 0.92
CA SER A 86 -4.47 -5.70 0.62
C SER A 86 -5.32 -6.78 -0.04
N THR A 87 -4.77 -7.45 -1.05
CA THR A 87 -5.52 -8.49 -1.76
C THR A 87 -5.70 -9.77 -0.93
N GLY A 88 -4.72 -10.13 -0.10
CA GLY A 88 -4.72 -11.36 0.68
C GLY A 88 -4.40 -11.19 2.16
N GLY A 89 -4.06 -9.98 2.61
CA GLY A 89 -3.59 -9.76 3.98
C GLY A 89 -2.29 -10.51 4.26
N ASP A 90 -2.31 -11.43 5.23
CA ASP A 90 -1.17 -12.28 5.60
C ASP A 90 -1.42 -13.73 5.18
N CYS A 91 -1.18 -14.04 3.89
CA CYS A 91 -1.40 -15.38 3.34
C CYS A 91 -0.46 -16.43 3.93
N ASP A 92 0.76 -16.07 4.33
CA ASP A 92 1.68 -16.98 5.02
C ASP A 92 1.14 -17.39 6.38
N ASN A 93 0.61 -16.45 7.15
CA ASN A 93 -0.03 -16.74 8.43
C ASN A 93 -1.27 -17.65 8.27
N CYS A 94 -2.11 -17.37 7.27
CA CYS A 94 -3.28 -18.20 6.95
C CYS A 94 -2.86 -19.60 6.52
N HIS A 95 -1.84 -19.73 5.67
CA HIS A 95 -1.29 -21.03 5.25
C HIS A 95 -0.82 -21.86 6.45
N ASN A 96 -0.04 -21.29 7.35
CA ASN A 96 0.42 -21.99 8.56
C ASN A 96 -0.74 -22.46 9.47
N ILE A 97 -1.84 -21.69 9.55
CA ILE A 97 -3.05 -22.13 10.26
C ILE A 97 -3.68 -23.34 9.57
N LEU A 98 -3.81 -23.29 8.24
CA LEU A 98 -4.40 -24.38 7.45
C LEU A 98 -3.56 -25.65 7.54
N GLU A 99 -2.23 -25.57 7.48
CA GLU A 99 -1.32 -26.72 7.70
C GLU A 99 -1.52 -27.32 9.10
N THR A 100 -1.61 -26.46 10.13
CA THR A 100 -1.89 -26.91 11.51
C THR A 100 -3.23 -27.66 11.59
N LEU A 101 -4.29 -27.13 10.98
CA LEU A 101 -5.61 -27.75 10.97
C LEU A 101 -5.64 -29.07 10.17
N ALA A 102 -4.81 -29.20 9.14
CA ALA A 102 -4.66 -30.44 8.38
C ALA A 102 -3.81 -31.49 9.09
N SER A 103 -3.04 -31.13 10.11
CA SER A 103 -2.24 -32.04 10.91
C SER A 103 -3.08 -32.83 11.94
N SER A 104 -2.47 -33.82 12.58
CA SER A 104 -3.12 -34.59 13.66
C SER A 104 -3.32 -33.78 14.95
N ASP A 105 -2.45 -32.82 15.22
CA ASP A 105 -2.48 -32.01 16.47
C ASP A 105 -3.60 -30.96 16.44
N ARG A 106 -3.83 -30.28 15.32
CA ARG A 106 -4.83 -29.24 15.12
C ARG A 106 -4.76 -28.08 16.13
N ALA A 107 -3.64 -27.92 16.84
CA ALA A 107 -3.44 -26.91 17.89
C ALA A 107 -3.02 -25.57 17.28
N VAL A 108 -4.00 -24.78 16.85
CA VAL A 108 -3.76 -23.45 16.26
C VAL A 108 -3.21 -22.48 17.33
N SER A 109 -2.10 -21.83 17.00
CA SER A 109 -1.53 -20.79 17.88
C SER A 109 -2.50 -19.61 18.06
N PRO A 110 -2.80 -19.18 19.29
CA PRO A 110 -3.64 -18.00 19.55
C PRO A 110 -3.11 -16.73 18.87
N THR A 111 -1.80 -16.54 18.80
CA THR A 111 -1.18 -15.40 18.11
C THR A 111 -1.42 -15.45 16.61
N ARG A 112 -1.27 -16.63 15.97
CA ARG A 112 -1.57 -16.77 14.54
C ARG A 112 -3.04 -16.53 14.25
N PHE A 113 -3.94 -17.08 15.08
CA PHE A 113 -5.38 -16.84 14.95
C PHE A 113 -5.73 -15.37 15.10
N HIS A 114 -5.17 -14.68 16.10
CA HIS A 114 -5.34 -13.23 16.28
C HIS A 114 -4.91 -12.42 15.05
N ASN A 115 -3.82 -12.81 14.41
CA ASN A 115 -3.27 -12.11 13.25
C ASN A 115 -3.88 -12.55 11.91
N SER A 116 -4.82 -13.51 11.89
CA SER A 116 -5.41 -14.02 10.64
C SER A 116 -6.50 -13.13 10.05
N VAL A 117 -6.98 -12.15 10.81
CA VAL A 117 -8.01 -11.23 10.33
C VAL A 117 -7.40 -10.20 9.37
N HIS A 118 -8.14 -9.85 8.31
CA HIS A 118 -7.66 -8.96 7.26
C HIS A 118 -7.28 -7.56 7.80
N ASN A 119 -7.95 -7.11 8.86
CA ASN A 119 -7.69 -5.82 9.51
C ASN A 119 -6.62 -5.86 10.62
N ALA A 120 -5.85 -6.95 10.77
CA ALA A 120 -4.78 -7.02 11.77
C ALA A 120 -3.78 -5.85 11.65
N PRO A 121 -3.28 -5.45 10.45
CA PRO A 121 -2.40 -4.30 10.32
C PRO A 121 -3.00 -2.99 10.84
N ALA A 122 -4.31 -2.75 10.65
CA ALA A 122 -5.01 -1.59 11.18
C ALA A 122 -5.06 -1.59 12.71
N GLY A 123 -5.32 -2.76 13.32
CA GLY A 123 -5.28 -2.92 14.78
C GLY A 123 -3.89 -2.64 15.37
N TYR A 124 -2.84 -3.17 14.74
CA TYR A 124 -1.46 -2.88 15.17
C TYR A 124 -1.05 -1.42 14.93
N TRP A 125 -1.57 -0.77 13.88
CA TRP A 125 -1.40 0.67 13.68
C TRP A 125 -1.95 1.46 14.87
N SER A 126 -3.19 1.17 15.29
CA SER A 126 -3.79 1.84 16.46
C SER A 126 -3.00 1.59 17.74
N ILE A 127 -2.46 0.38 17.95
CA ILE A 127 -1.59 0.09 19.11
C ILE A 127 -0.29 0.90 19.06
N ALA A 128 0.32 1.02 17.87
CA ALA A 128 1.60 1.68 17.71
C ALA A 128 1.52 3.21 17.80
N THR A 129 0.42 3.79 17.33
CA THR A 129 0.24 5.25 17.22
C THR A 129 -0.66 5.84 18.30
N GLY A 130 -1.46 5.02 18.97
CA GLY A 130 -2.56 5.48 19.81
C GLY A 130 -3.73 6.08 19.03
N CYS A 131 -3.76 5.90 17.70
CA CYS A 131 -4.78 6.47 16.84
C CYS A 131 -6.17 5.88 17.13
N MET A 132 -7.16 6.76 17.32
CA MET A 132 -8.57 6.43 17.51
C MET A 132 -9.43 6.96 16.35
N ALA A 133 -8.81 7.50 15.30
CA ALA A 133 -9.51 7.98 14.11
C ALA A 133 -10.09 6.80 13.28
N ALA A 134 -10.96 7.13 12.32
CA ALA A 134 -11.59 6.12 11.47
C ALA A 134 -10.55 5.30 10.69
N SER A 135 -10.78 3.99 10.62
CA SER A 135 -9.91 3.06 9.90
C SER A 135 -10.75 2.07 9.10
N THR A 136 -10.49 2.00 7.79
CA THR A 136 -11.12 1.07 6.85
C THR A 136 -10.10 0.03 6.41
N SER A 137 -10.52 -1.24 6.32
CA SER A 137 -9.71 -2.31 5.70
C SER A 137 -10.50 -2.92 4.55
N LEU A 138 -9.92 -2.97 3.36
CA LEU A 138 -10.59 -3.47 2.16
C LEU A 138 -9.70 -4.36 1.29
N CYS A 139 -10.36 -5.18 0.47
CA CYS A 139 -9.72 -5.89 -0.61
C CYS A 139 -10.59 -5.82 -1.88
N ALA A 140 -9.96 -5.82 -3.05
CA ALA A 140 -10.63 -5.79 -4.34
C ALA A 140 -9.85 -6.61 -5.38
N PHE A 141 -9.33 -7.76 -4.96
CA PHE A 141 -8.52 -8.66 -5.78
C PHE A 141 -7.34 -7.89 -6.42
N ASP A 142 -7.20 -7.91 -7.76
CA ASP A 142 -6.15 -7.18 -8.47
C ASP A 142 -6.36 -5.66 -8.48
N ALA A 143 -7.58 -5.19 -8.26
CA ALA A 143 -7.93 -3.79 -8.18
C ALA A 143 -7.67 -3.15 -6.80
N THR A 144 -7.05 -3.87 -5.86
CA THR A 144 -6.96 -3.47 -4.44
C THR A 144 -6.30 -2.11 -4.24
N PHE A 145 -5.22 -1.78 -4.99
CA PHE A 145 -4.60 -0.45 -4.90
C PHE A 145 -5.56 0.65 -5.36
N ALA A 146 -6.18 0.48 -6.53
CA ALA A 146 -7.09 1.49 -7.09
C ALA A 146 -8.34 1.68 -6.21
N ALA A 147 -8.91 0.59 -5.68
CA ALA A 147 -10.02 0.65 -4.74
C ALA A 147 -9.63 1.38 -3.45
N GLY A 148 -8.45 1.09 -2.89
CA GLY A 148 -7.90 1.78 -1.73
C GLY A 148 -7.68 3.27 -1.98
N LEU A 149 -7.15 3.63 -3.16
CA LEU A 149 -6.95 5.02 -3.56
C LEU A 149 -8.28 5.79 -3.66
N LEU A 150 -9.29 5.19 -4.27
CA LEU A 150 -10.63 5.78 -4.35
C LEU A 150 -11.25 5.96 -2.96
N GLU A 151 -11.21 4.91 -2.13
CA GLU A 151 -11.77 4.96 -0.77
C GLU A 151 -11.10 6.06 0.06
N ALA A 152 -9.76 6.10 0.08
CA ALA A 152 -9.02 7.13 0.82
C ALA A 152 -9.31 8.55 0.30
N THR A 153 -9.43 8.70 -1.04
CA THR A 153 -9.80 9.97 -1.66
C THR A 153 -11.21 10.40 -1.27
N VAL A 154 -12.18 9.48 -1.34
CA VAL A 154 -13.58 9.77 -0.95
C VAL A 154 -13.66 10.14 0.52
N GLN A 155 -12.97 9.40 1.40
CA GLN A 155 -12.92 9.74 2.82
C GLN A 155 -12.31 11.12 3.06
N ALA A 156 -11.17 11.43 2.43
CA ALA A 156 -10.53 12.73 2.57
C ALA A 156 -11.46 13.87 2.15
N VAL A 157 -12.08 13.75 0.97
CA VAL A 157 -12.98 14.78 0.42
C VAL A 157 -14.26 14.92 1.24
N SER A 158 -14.88 13.80 1.64
CA SER A 158 -16.17 13.82 2.36
C SER A 158 -16.06 14.28 3.80
N THR A 159 -14.95 13.97 4.47
CA THR A 159 -14.73 14.36 5.88
C THR A 159 -14.03 15.72 6.02
N GLY A 160 -13.38 16.21 4.95
CA GLY A 160 -12.52 17.39 5.01
C GLY A 160 -11.24 17.16 5.82
N GLN A 161 -10.84 15.89 6.07
CA GLN A 161 -9.69 15.53 6.87
C GLN A 161 -8.69 14.69 6.05
N PRO A 162 -7.38 14.75 6.35
CA PRO A 162 -6.41 13.90 5.70
C PRO A 162 -6.71 12.42 5.90
N CYS A 163 -6.43 11.60 4.88
CA CYS A 163 -6.56 10.16 4.93
C CYS A 163 -5.29 9.48 4.43
N LEU A 164 -4.73 8.58 5.23
CA LEU A 164 -3.55 7.79 4.89
C LEU A 164 -3.97 6.47 4.26
N LEU A 165 -3.71 6.32 2.95
CA LEU A 165 -3.77 5.04 2.27
C LEU A 165 -2.51 4.23 2.59
N ILE A 166 -2.69 2.98 2.97
CA ILE A 166 -1.63 1.97 3.12
C ILE A 166 -2.03 0.74 2.30
N ALA A 167 -1.52 0.66 1.08
CA ALA A 167 -1.74 -0.49 0.19
C ALA A 167 -0.54 -1.44 0.29
N PHE A 168 -0.78 -2.74 0.51
CA PHE A 168 0.30 -3.70 0.66
C PHE A 168 -0.13 -5.11 0.25
N ASP A 169 0.83 -5.88 -0.27
CA ASP A 169 0.70 -7.31 -0.50
C ASP A 169 1.97 -8.02 -0.08
N THR A 170 1.85 -9.28 0.31
CA THR A 170 2.97 -10.16 0.66
C THR A 170 3.09 -11.29 -0.34
N ALA A 171 4.27 -11.89 -0.44
CA ALA A 171 4.46 -13.09 -1.25
C ALA A 171 3.47 -14.18 -0.83
N TYR A 172 2.96 -14.90 -1.81
CA TYR A 172 2.07 -16.03 -1.54
C TYR A 172 2.87 -17.32 -1.29
N PRO A 173 2.50 -18.12 -0.28
CA PRO A 173 3.10 -19.44 -0.05
C PRO A 173 2.55 -20.48 -1.03
N GLU A 174 3.28 -21.58 -1.22
CA GLU A 174 2.72 -22.76 -1.88
C GLU A 174 1.67 -23.43 -0.97
N PRO A 175 0.59 -24.04 -1.51
CA PRO A 175 0.30 -24.18 -2.94
C PRO A 175 -0.42 -22.99 -3.57
N LEU A 176 -0.72 -21.93 -2.82
CA LEU A 176 -1.45 -20.75 -3.31
C LEU A 176 -0.68 -20.03 -4.41
N TYR A 177 0.64 -19.95 -4.29
CA TYR A 177 1.52 -19.35 -5.30
C TYR A 177 1.40 -20.00 -6.68
N ALA A 178 1.23 -21.32 -6.74
CA ALA A 178 1.03 -22.02 -8.01
C ALA A 178 -0.24 -21.56 -8.77
N LEU A 179 -1.26 -21.09 -8.03
CA LEU A 179 -2.52 -20.61 -8.61
C LEU A 179 -2.51 -19.09 -8.85
N ARG A 180 -1.79 -18.35 -8.03
CA ARG A 180 -1.68 -16.89 -8.11
C ARG A 180 -0.28 -16.44 -7.69
N GLN A 181 0.50 -16.09 -8.67
CA GLN A 181 1.93 -15.80 -8.51
C GLN A 181 2.17 -14.36 -8.02
N ILE A 182 1.99 -14.12 -6.72
CA ILE A 182 2.48 -12.91 -6.06
C ILE A 182 3.87 -13.23 -5.46
N PRO A 183 4.98 -12.80 -6.10
CA PRO A 183 6.31 -13.32 -5.76
C PRO A 183 6.98 -12.60 -4.60
N TYR A 184 6.62 -11.34 -4.35
CA TYR A 184 7.34 -10.48 -3.42
C TYR A 184 6.38 -9.65 -2.57
N ALA A 185 6.88 -9.18 -1.43
CA ALA A 185 6.20 -8.22 -0.60
C ALA A 185 6.41 -6.80 -1.17
N MET A 186 5.33 -6.01 -1.26
CA MET A 186 5.38 -4.60 -1.65
C MET A 186 4.30 -3.80 -0.95
N GLY A 187 4.65 -2.61 -0.46
CA GLY A 187 3.74 -1.70 0.20
C GLY A 187 3.93 -0.25 -0.25
N VAL A 188 2.82 0.48 -0.34
CA VAL A 188 2.74 1.88 -0.77
C VAL A 188 1.90 2.66 0.22
N GLY A 189 2.42 3.77 0.73
CA GLY A 189 1.71 4.74 1.57
C GLY A 189 1.51 6.06 0.84
N LEU A 190 0.29 6.59 0.85
CA LEU A 190 -0.02 7.91 0.34
C LEU A 190 -0.84 8.68 1.37
N LEU A 191 -0.31 9.78 1.90
CA LEU A 191 -1.11 10.70 2.69
C LEU A 191 -1.83 11.66 1.76
N LEU A 192 -3.16 11.51 1.69
CA LEU A 192 -4.05 12.30 0.84
C LEU A 192 -4.74 13.37 1.65
N ASN A 193 -4.64 14.63 1.20
CA ASN A 193 -5.24 15.78 1.85
C ASN A 193 -6.30 16.41 0.94
N PRO A 194 -7.50 16.73 1.41
CA PRO A 194 -8.50 17.43 0.60
C PRO A 194 -8.11 18.88 0.27
N HIS A 195 -7.17 19.45 1.02
CA HIS A 195 -6.68 20.82 0.84
C HIS A 195 -5.18 20.82 0.56
N LYS A 196 -4.72 21.71 -0.33
CA LYS A 196 -3.29 21.90 -0.59
C LYS A 196 -2.60 22.49 0.63
N THR A 197 -1.51 21.88 1.05
CA THR A 197 -0.68 22.29 2.19
C THR A 197 0.74 22.61 1.73
N ALA A 198 1.57 23.09 2.63
CA ALA A 198 3.00 23.29 2.34
C ALA A 198 3.76 21.98 2.12
N ALA A 199 3.22 20.84 2.59
CA ALA A 199 3.79 19.50 2.39
C ALA A 199 3.34 18.89 1.06
N SER A 200 2.33 19.45 0.38
CA SER A 200 1.78 18.87 -0.86
C SER A 200 2.82 18.86 -1.98
N CYS A 201 3.22 17.67 -2.40
CA CYS A 201 4.16 17.48 -3.51
C CYS A 201 3.46 17.35 -4.88
N ALA A 202 2.15 17.05 -4.89
CA ALA A 202 1.33 16.98 -6.10
C ALA A 202 -0.15 17.08 -5.77
N SER A 203 -0.96 17.42 -6.79
CA SER A 203 -2.42 17.37 -6.76
C SER A 203 -2.89 16.29 -7.72
N LEU A 204 -3.88 15.48 -7.31
CA LEU A 204 -4.48 14.40 -8.09
C LEU A 204 -5.91 14.76 -8.44
N SER A 205 -6.28 14.55 -9.70
CA SER A 205 -7.67 14.57 -10.17
C SER A 205 -8.00 13.19 -10.71
N ILE A 206 -8.92 12.48 -10.07
CA ILE A 206 -9.19 11.07 -10.30
C ILE A 206 -10.58 10.91 -10.88
N GLU A 207 -10.68 10.17 -12.00
CA GLU A 207 -11.96 9.87 -12.65
C GLU A 207 -11.97 8.48 -13.30
N PRO A 208 -13.14 7.85 -13.46
CA PRO A 208 -13.27 6.62 -14.25
C PRO A 208 -12.90 6.86 -15.71
N SER A 209 -12.21 5.89 -16.33
CA SER A 209 -11.75 5.96 -17.72
C SER A 209 -11.82 4.61 -18.42
N SER A 210 -12.12 4.61 -19.71
CA SER A 210 -12.01 3.43 -20.58
C SER A 210 -10.61 3.26 -21.18
N ALA A 211 -9.69 4.17 -20.91
CA ALA A 211 -8.32 4.08 -21.40
C ALA A 211 -7.57 2.87 -20.81
N VAL A 212 -6.62 2.35 -21.56
CA VAL A 212 -5.76 1.24 -21.12
C VAL A 212 -4.83 1.72 -20.02
N ALA A 213 -4.58 0.85 -19.03
CA ALA A 213 -3.66 1.14 -17.94
C ALA A 213 -2.24 1.45 -18.46
N THR A 214 -1.61 2.44 -17.85
CA THR A 214 -0.26 2.89 -18.20
C THR A 214 0.76 1.81 -17.78
N PRO A 215 1.56 1.26 -18.72
CA PRO A 215 2.61 0.30 -18.38
C PRO A 215 3.84 1.01 -17.80
N MET A 216 4.78 0.23 -17.28
CA MET A 216 6.13 0.68 -16.95
C MET A 216 7.05 0.46 -18.17
N ASP A 217 7.96 1.42 -18.43
CA ASP A 217 8.95 1.28 -19.51
C ASP A 217 10.03 0.23 -19.21
N ASP A 218 10.40 0.07 -17.93
CA ASP A 218 11.33 -0.96 -17.47
C ASP A 218 10.60 -2.31 -17.35
N PRO A 219 11.07 -3.37 -18.07
CA PRO A 219 10.40 -4.68 -18.08
C PRO A 219 10.32 -5.34 -16.71
N ALA A 220 11.29 -5.13 -15.82
CA ALA A 220 11.28 -5.72 -14.49
C ALA A 220 10.31 -5.00 -13.55
N LEU A 221 10.18 -3.68 -13.65
CA LEU A 221 9.13 -2.92 -12.95
C LEU A 221 7.74 -3.26 -13.50
N GLU A 222 7.61 -3.51 -14.81
CA GLU A 222 6.35 -3.95 -15.41
C GLU A 222 5.95 -5.35 -14.93
N ASP A 223 6.89 -6.29 -14.79
CA ASP A 223 6.62 -7.62 -14.20
C ASP A 223 6.09 -7.48 -12.76
N LEU A 224 6.70 -6.62 -11.95
CA LEU A 224 6.18 -6.32 -10.60
C LEU A 224 4.76 -5.75 -10.66
N ARG A 225 4.52 -4.76 -11.55
CA ARG A 225 3.20 -4.12 -11.71
C ARG A 225 2.11 -5.13 -12.08
N GLN A 226 2.41 -6.07 -12.94
CA GLN A 226 1.45 -7.08 -13.38
C GLN A 226 1.16 -8.14 -12.32
N ARG A 227 2.15 -8.51 -11.51
CA ARG A 227 2.06 -9.64 -10.59
C ARG A 227 1.65 -9.27 -9.17
N ILE A 228 1.94 -8.05 -8.71
CA ILE A 228 1.68 -7.62 -7.33
C ILE A 228 0.60 -6.53 -7.35
N PRO A 229 -0.58 -6.74 -6.75
CA PRO A 229 -1.65 -5.75 -6.77
C PRO A 229 -1.26 -4.38 -6.20
N ALA A 230 -0.46 -4.33 -5.12
CA ALA A 230 0.08 -3.07 -4.61
C ALA A 230 1.03 -2.38 -5.61
N ALA A 231 1.76 -3.14 -6.45
CA ALA A 231 2.65 -2.60 -7.47
C ALA A 231 1.92 -1.96 -8.67
N ARG A 232 0.61 -2.16 -8.81
CA ARG A 232 -0.20 -1.42 -9.79
C ARG A 232 -0.18 0.09 -9.56
N SER A 233 0.33 0.53 -8.41
CA SER A 233 0.65 1.93 -8.08
C SER A 233 1.86 2.49 -8.82
N LEU A 234 2.75 1.65 -9.39
CA LEU A 234 4.05 2.09 -9.94
C LEU A 234 3.95 3.20 -11.00
N PRO A 235 3.00 3.20 -11.96
CA PRO A 235 2.87 4.30 -12.90
C PRO A 235 2.56 5.64 -12.22
N LEU A 236 1.69 5.65 -11.20
CA LEU A 236 1.40 6.85 -10.42
C LEU A 236 2.62 7.31 -9.64
N LEU A 237 3.31 6.39 -8.96
CA LEU A 237 4.52 6.69 -8.20
C LEU A 237 5.65 7.22 -9.09
N GLN A 238 5.82 6.66 -10.28
CA GLN A 238 6.77 7.17 -11.27
C GLN A 238 6.42 8.59 -11.72
N ARG A 239 5.13 8.87 -11.93
CA ARG A 239 4.66 10.22 -12.27
C ARG A 239 4.94 11.22 -11.14
N LEU A 240 4.65 10.82 -9.89
CA LEU A 240 4.96 11.63 -8.70
C LEU A 240 6.48 11.85 -8.53
N ALA A 241 7.29 10.82 -8.77
CA ALA A 241 8.75 10.90 -8.69
C ALA A 241 9.34 11.89 -9.71
N ARG A 242 8.83 11.89 -10.96
CA ARG A 242 9.25 12.79 -12.03
C ARG A 242 8.80 14.23 -11.81
N GLY A 243 7.74 14.45 -11.04
CA GLY A 243 7.15 15.78 -10.82
C GLY A 243 6.52 16.38 -12.10
N GLY A 244 6.01 17.61 -11.99
CA GLY A 244 5.35 18.31 -13.09
C GLY A 244 3.96 17.78 -13.44
N THR A 245 3.38 18.29 -14.53
CA THR A 245 2.04 17.91 -15.00
C THR A 245 2.08 16.67 -15.88
N GLY A 246 1.10 15.79 -15.74
CA GLY A 246 0.93 14.60 -16.59
C GLY A 246 -0.22 13.74 -16.13
N SER A 247 -0.54 12.70 -16.88
CA SER A 247 -1.60 11.76 -16.55
C SER A 247 -1.11 10.33 -16.59
N VAL A 248 -1.74 9.48 -15.78
CA VAL A 248 -1.57 8.03 -15.79
C VAL A 248 -2.92 7.35 -15.67
N VAL A 249 -3.01 6.11 -16.12
CA VAL A 249 -4.19 5.28 -15.97
C VAL A 249 -3.83 4.06 -15.14
N ILE A 250 -4.57 3.82 -14.06
CA ILE A 250 -4.35 2.69 -13.14
C ILE A 250 -5.40 1.61 -13.40
N ASP A 251 -4.97 0.35 -13.42
CA ASP A 251 -5.87 -0.80 -13.47
C ASP A 251 -6.88 -0.75 -12.32
N TYR A 252 -8.17 -0.91 -12.64
CA TYR A 252 -9.23 -0.98 -11.64
C TYR A 252 -10.12 -2.21 -11.89
N LEU A 253 -11.28 -2.07 -12.51
CA LEU A 253 -12.23 -3.16 -12.73
C LEU A 253 -12.15 -3.76 -14.14
N GLY A 254 -11.06 -3.52 -14.87
CA GLY A 254 -10.91 -3.88 -16.28
C GLY A 254 -11.60 -2.90 -17.23
N ALA A 255 -12.83 -2.49 -16.91
CA ALA A 255 -13.56 -1.34 -17.48
C ALA A 255 -14.65 -0.94 -16.47
N PRO A 256 -14.59 0.25 -15.83
CA PRO A 256 -13.56 1.30 -16.04
C PRO A 256 -12.27 1.08 -15.28
N ASN A 257 -11.17 1.66 -15.80
CA ASN A 257 -9.94 1.96 -15.11
C ASN A 257 -10.02 3.34 -14.44
N LEU A 258 -8.97 3.78 -13.75
CA LEU A 258 -8.86 5.13 -13.17
C LEU A 258 -7.86 5.97 -13.94
N ALA A 259 -8.31 7.04 -14.56
CA ALA A 259 -7.44 8.10 -15.05
C ALA A 259 -7.11 9.05 -13.90
N ILE A 260 -5.84 9.37 -13.74
CA ILE A 260 -5.32 10.25 -12.71
C ILE A 260 -4.49 11.34 -13.37
N GLU A 261 -4.99 12.57 -13.33
CA GLU A 261 -4.23 13.74 -13.70
C GLU A 261 -3.40 14.20 -12.49
N VAL A 262 -2.11 14.39 -12.70
CA VAL A 262 -1.14 14.83 -11.68
C VAL A 262 -0.66 16.23 -12.04
N THR A 263 -0.76 17.15 -11.10
CA THR A 263 -0.25 18.53 -11.22
C THR A 263 0.57 18.90 -9.98
N PRO A 264 1.51 19.85 -10.07
CA PRO A 264 2.30 20.34 -8.92
C PRO A 264 1.48 20.96 -7.80
#